data_e31561c5eaba340270e538dcc378f9e7
#
_entry.id   e31561c5eaba340270e538dcc378f9e7
#
_cell.length_a   1.000
_cell.length_b   1.000
_cell.length_c   1.000
_cell.angle_alpha   90.00
_cell.angle_beta   90.00
_cell.angle_gamma   90.00
#
_symmetry.space_group_name_H-M   'P 1'
#
loop_
_entity.id
_entity.type
_entity.pdbx_description
1 polymer ?
#
loop_
_entity_poly.entity_id
_entity_poly.type
_entity_poly.pdbx_seq_one_letter_code
_entity_poly.pdbx_strand_id
1 'polypeptide(L)'
;YVYLAGGLFVLCRILLSFYRMFQLIRNGKRRSYGKYKLIVVSEPISSFCWGKYIVVSVSDYSQQSTDGILLHETMHLRYRHTLDLLCMQCLLILYWFNPAIWLLKRELQEVHEFEADNGVLNTGIDATRYQLLLVKKAVGTRLYSMANGFNHSKLKKRITMMLKERTNRW
;
A
#
# COMPACT_ATOMS: atom_id res chain seq x y z
N TYR A 1 -34.12 -8.09 -0.01
CA TYR A 1 -33.67 -7.62 1.31
C TYR A 1 -32.24 -8.07 1.63
N VAL A 2 -31.88 -9.36 1.45
CA VAL A 2 -30.51 -9.89 1.77
C VAL A 2 -29.42 -9.17 0.98
N TYR A 3 -29.64 -8.92 -0.31
CA TYR A 3 -28.69 -8.19 -1.16
C TYR A 3 -28.42 -6.78 -0.62
N LEU A 4 -29.47 -6.03 -0.29
CA LEU A 4 -29.34 -4.68 0.26
C LEU A 4 -28.65 -4.67 1.62
N ALA A 5 -28.99 -5.61 2.50
CA ALA A 5 -28.37 -5.74 3.81
C ALA A 5 -26.84 -6.02 3.71
N GLY A 6 -26.45 -6.91 2.80
CA GLY A 6 -25.05 -7.21 2.56
C GLY A 6 -24.28 -6.04 1.96
N GLY A 7 -24.86 -5.35 0.97
CA GLY A 7 -24.28 -4.13 0.40
C GLY A 7 -24.10 -3.02 1.45
N LEU A 8 -25.12 -2.81 2.30
CA LEU A 8 -25.05 -1.84 3.41
C LEU A 8 -23.96 -2.22 4.42
N PHE A 9 -23.84 -3.51 4.76
CA PHE A 9 -22.78 -3.98 5.64
C PHE A 9 -21.39 -3.69 5.08
N VAL A 10 -21.16 -3.98 3.80
CA VAL A 10 -19.88 -3.69 3.13
C VAL A 10 -19.61 -2.18 3.10
N LEU A 11 -20.64 -1.36 2.78
CA LEU A 11 -20.55 0.09 2.78
C LEU A 11 -20.16 0.61 4.18
N CYS A 12 -20.82 0.16 5.24
CA CYS A 12 -20.49 0.54 6.61
C CYS A 12 -19.03 0.20 6.97
N ARG A 13 -18.56 -0.99 6.61
CA ARG A 13 -17.16 -1.38 6.82
C ARG A 13 -16.17 -0.47 6.08
N ILE A 14 -16.48 -0.09 4.86
CA ILE A 14 -15.66 0.83 4.06
C ILE A 14 -15.64 2.21 4.71
N LEU A 15 -16.79 2.75 5.12
CA LEU A 15 -16.89 4.05 5.78
C LEU A 15 -16.12 4.08 7.11
N LEU A 16 -16.21 3.02 7.91
CA LEU A 16 -15.43 2.88 9.15
C LEU A 16 -13.92 2.83 8.88
N SER A 17 -13.50 2.16 7.80
CA SER A 17 -12.08 2.14 7.40
C SER A 17 -11.60 3.53 7.00
N PHE A 18 -12.37 4.29 6.21
CA PHE A 18 -12.05 5.67 5.87
C PHE A 18 -12.02 6.58 7.10
N TYR A 19 -12.97 6.46 8.01
CA TYR A 19 -13.01 7.24 9.24
C TYR A 19 -11.73 7.04 10.06
N ARG A 20 -11.31 5.78 10.28
CA ARG A 20 -10.05 5.47 11.00
C ARG A 20 -8.84 6.05 10.28
N MET A 21 -8.77 5.91 8.96
CA MET A 21 -7.69 6.48 8.15
C MET A 21 -7.64 8.01 8.29
N PHE A 22 -8.78 8.70 8.22
CA PHE A 22 -8.84 10.15 8.40
C PHE A 22 -8.45 10.58 9.80
N GLN A 23 -8.81 9.82 10.83
CA GLN A 23 -8.35 10.07 12.20
C GLN A 23 -6.81 10.00 12.30
N LEU A 24 -6.19 8.97 11.71
CA LEU A 24 -4.72 8.86 11.66
C LEU A 24 -4.07 10.06 10.97
N ILE A 25 -4.58 10.46 9.82
CA ILE A 25 -4.08 11.63 9.07
C ILE A 25 -4.26 12.93 9.86
N ARG A 26 -5.37 13.05 10.61
CA ARG A 26 -5.67 14.26 11.41
C ARG A 26 -4.77 14.38 12.63
N ASN A 27 -4.52 13.27 13.32
CA ASN A 27 -3.79 13.22 14.59
C ASN A 27 -2.28 13.14 14.43
N GLY A 28 -1.77 12.75 13.25
CA GLY A 28 -0.34 12.62 12.99
C GLY A 28 0.39 13.96 12.87
N LYS A 29 1.70 13.94 13.16
CA LYS A 29 2.57 15.10 13.01
C LYS A 29 2.82 15.38 11.53
N ARG A 30 2.49 16.58 11.08
CA ARG A 30 2.60 17.00 9.68
C ARG A 30 3.99 17.52 9.38
N ARG A 31 4.56 17.06 8.25
CA ARG A 31 5.81 17.57 7.68
C ARG A 31 5.64 17.78 6.17
N SER A 32 6.47 18.62 5.58
CA SER A 32 6.50 18.81 4.12
C SER A 32 7.46 17.80 3.49
N TYR A 33 7.06 17.20 2.37
CA TYR A 33 7.90 16.32 1.56
C TYR A 33 7.66 16.60 0.07
N GLY A 34 8.43 17.54 -0.48
CA GLY A 34 8.23 18.05 -1.83
C GLY A 34 6.80 18.60 -2.02
N LYS A 35 6.08 18.08 -3.00
CA LYS A 35 4.67 18.45 -3.28
C LYS A 35 3.65 17.69 -2.42
N TYR A 36 4.09 16.72 -1.62
CA TYR A 36 3.25 15.89 -0.78
C TYR A 36 3.33 16.29 0.69
N LYS A 37 2.38 15.85 1.48
CA LYS A 37 2.33 16.06 2.93
C LYS A 37 2.65 14.75 3.63
N LEU A 38 3.76 14.75 4.37
CA LEU A 38 4.16 13.60 5.18
C LEU A 38 3.49 13.70 6.54
N ILE A 39 2.86 12.62 6.96
CA ILE A 39 2.20 12.46 8.26
C ILE A 39 2.96 11.38 9.03
N VAL A 40 3.54 11.76 10.15
CA VAL A 40 4.26 10.82 11.02
C VAL A 40 3.35 10.49 12.19
N VAL A 41 3.07 9.19 12.38
CA VAL A 41 2.19 8.68 13.44
C VAL A 41 2.97 7.80 14.42
N SER A 42 2.59 7.83 15.68
CA SER A 42 3.25 7.04 16.73
C SER A 42 2.83 5.56 16.72
N GLU A 43 1.73 5.24 16.07
CA GLU A 43 1.21 3.88 15.96
C GLU A 43 2.10 3.02 15.06
N PRO A 44 2.33 1.74 15.40
CA PRO A 44 3.10 0.80 14.58
C PRO A 44 2.25 0.33 13.38
N ILE A 45 2.15 1.18 12.36
CA ILE A 45 1.42 0.89 11.12
C ILE A 45 2.39 0.71 9.96
N SER A 46 1.96 -0.05 8.95
CA SER A 46 2.63 -0.03 7.65
C SER A 46 2.42 1.33 6.99
N SER A 47 3.46 1.85 6.32
CA SER A 47 3.34 3.07 5.52
C SER A 47 2.24 2.90 4.47
N PHE A 48 1.53 3.98 4.20
CA PHE A 48 0.54 4.04 3.12
C PHE A 48 0.40 5.46 2.61
N CYS A 49 -0.20 5.61 1.44
CA CYS A 49 -0.49 6.91 0.87
C CYS A 49 -2.00 7.08 0.59
N TRP A 50 -2.47 8.34 0.66
CA TRP A 50 -3.84 8.70 0.34
C TRP A 50 -3.93 10.13 -0.21
N GLY A 51 -4.42 10.26 -1.44
CA GLY A 51 -4.57 11.55 -2.11
C GLY A 51 -3.24 12.30 -2.27
N LYS A 52 -2.90 13.17 -1.33
CA LYS A 52 -1.61 13.91 -1.27
C LYS A 52 -0.82 13.65 0.01
N TYR A 53 -1.30 12.74 0.84
CA TYR A 53 -0.70 12.41 2.13
C TYR A 53 0.08 11.11 2.02
N ILE A 54 1.29 11.08 2.58
CA ILE A 54 2.09 9.90 2.84
C ILE A 54 2.10 9.71 4.35
N VAL A 55 1.62 8.57 4.83
CA VAL A 55 1.54 8.27 6.27
C VAL A 55 2.59 7.21 6.60
N VAL A 56 3.45 7.51 7.57
CA VAL A 56 4.51 6.61 8.03
C VAL A 56 4.53 6.54 9.55
N SER A 57 4.96 5.40 10.08
CA SER A 57 5.21 5.27 11.52
C SER A 57 6.48 6.00 11.94
N VAL A 58 6.60 6.37 13.22
CA VAL A 58 7.85 6.93 13.78
C VAL A 58 9.01 5.95 13.58
N SER A 59 8.79 4.65 13.71
CA SER A 59 9.82 3.62 13.52
C SER A 59 10.35 3.61 12.09
N ASP A 60 9.48 3.72 11.09
CA ASP A 60 9.89 3.75 9.67
C ASP A 60 10.57 5.08 9.32
N TYR A 61 10.13 6.18 9.96
CA TYR A 61 10.69 7.51 9.73
C TYR A 61 12.07 7.70 10.34
N SER A 62 12.39 7.05 11.46
CA SER A 62 13.68 7.18 12.16
C SER A 62 14.79 6.29 11.60
N GLN A 63 14.51 5.39 10.68
CA GLN A 63 15.49 4.51 10.07
C GLN A 63 16.22 5.17 8.90
N GLN A 64 17.49 4.80 8.72
CA GLN A 64 18.34 5.26 7.59
C GLN A 64 17.79 4.88 6.19
N SER A 65 16.78 4.03 6.14
CA SER A 65 16.10 3.53 4.94
C SER A 65 14.81 4.28 4.58
N THR A 66 14.54 5.39 5.27
CA THR A 66 13.31 6.20 5.08
C THR A 66 13.10 6.64 3.63
N ASP A 67 14.17 7.05 2.93
CA ASP A 67 14.08 7.58 1.56
C ASP A 67 13.49 6.55 0.58
N GLY A 68 13.90 5.28 0.67
CA GLY A 68 13.36 4.22 -0.19
C GLY A 68 11.88 3.94 0.07
N ILE A 69 11.45 4.00 1.35
CA ILE A 69 10.03 3.84 1.71
C ILE A 69 9.22 5.03 1.19
N LEU A 70 9.67 6.25 1.44
CA LEU A 70 8.99 7.46 0.97
C LEU A 70 8.91 7.53 -0.55
N LEU A 71 9.95 7.10 -1.24
CA LEU A 71 9.96 7.04 -2.70
C LEU A 71 8.93 6.03 -3.21
N HIS A 72 8.84 4.85 -2.60
CA HIS A 72 7.82 3.85 -2.94
C HIS A 72 6.39 4.40 -2.77
N GLU A 73 6.08 5.00 -1.63
CA GLU A 73 4.78 5.63 -1.38
C GLU A 73 4.49 6.78 -2.38
N THR A 74 5.54 7.52 -2.78
CA THR A 74 5.43 8.56 -3.80
C THR A 74 5.04 7.99 -5.17
N MET A 75 5.49 6.78 -5.54
CA MET A 75 5.09 6.13 -6.79
C MET A 75 3.60 5.79 -6.79
N HIS A 76 3.04 5.29 -5.67
CA HIS A 76 1.60 5.09 -5.56
C HIS A 76 0.80 6.38 -5.79
N LEU A 77 1.28 7.52 -5.29
CA LEU A 77 0.64 8.82 -5.53
C LEU A 77 0.79 9.28 -6.97
N ARG A 78 1.97 9.07 -7.56
CA ARG A 78 2.28 9.43 -8.95
C ARG A 78 1.40 8.67 -9.94
N TYR A 79 1.22 7.36 -9.74
CA TYR A 79 0.40 6.49 -10.57
C TYR A 79 -1.10 6.54 -10.22
N ARG A 80 -1.49 7.31 -9.19
CA ARG A 80 -2.87 7.52 -8.75
C ARG A 80 -3.59 6.23 -8.32
N HIS A 81 -2.88 5.25 -7.79
CA HIS A 81 -3.44 3.97 -7.32
C HIS A 81 -4.62 4.14 -6.35
N THR A 82 -4.70 5.28 -5.65
CA THR A 82 -5.85 5.63 -4.80
C THR A 82 -7.17 5.65 -5.58
N LEU A 83 -7.17 6.14 -6.84
CA LEU A 83 -8.38 6.20 -7.66
C LEU A 83 -8.86 4.80 -8.05
N ASP A 84 -7.93 3.93 -8.45
CA ASP A 84 -8.26 2.54 -8.81
C ASP A 84 -8.85 1.79 -7.62
N LEU A 85 -8.26 1.98 -6.43
CA LEU A 85 -8.80 1.39 -5.20
C LEU A 85 -10.18 1.95 -4.83
N LEU A 86 -10.46 3.23 -5.09
CA LEU A 86 -11.79 3.80 -4.90
C LEU A 86 -12.80 3.18 -5.85
N CYS A 87 -12.47 3.05 -7.14
CA CYS A 87 -13.32 2.36 -8.12
C CYS A 87 -13.60 0.91 -7.68
N MET A 88 -12.56 0.20 -7.21
CA MET A 88 -12.73 -1.15 -6.67
C MET A 88 -13.64 -1.21 -5.45
N GLN A 89 -13.62 -0.20 -4.56
CA GLN A 89 -14.54 -0.16 -3.43
C GLN A 89 -15.99 0.01 -3.87
N CYS A 90 -16.25 0.83 -4.91
CA CYS A 90 -17.59 0.95 -5.50
C CYS A 90 -18.07 -0.40 -6.07
N LEU A 91 -17.23 -1.10 -6.82
CA LEU A 91 -17.55 -2.43 -7.34
C LEU A 91 -17.81 -3.46 -6.23
N LEU A 92 -17.04 -3.40 -5.12
CA LEU A 92 -17.26 -4.26 -3.96
C LEU A 92 -18.61 -4.04 -3.27
N ILE A 93 -19.10 -2.80 -3.22
CA ILE A 93 -20.42 -2.51 -2.65
C ILE A 93 -21.52 -3.14 -3.53
N LEU A 94 -21.36 -3.08 -4.87
CA LEU A 94 -22.34 -3.62 -5.82
C LEU A 94 -22.29 -5.15 -5.92
N TYR A 95 -21.09 -5.72 -5.94
CA TYR A 95 -20.86 -7.14 -6.20
C TYR A 95 -20.26 -7.88 -4.98
N TRP A 96 -20.61 -7.45 -3.77
CA TRP A 96 -20.04 -7.97 -2.51
C TRP A 96 -20.18 -9.48 -2.36
N PHE A 97 -21.20 -10.08 -2.93
CA PHE A 97 -21.51 -11.53 -2.88
C PHE A 97 -20.68 -12.35 -3.87
N ASN A 98 -20.01 -11.72 -4.83
CA ASN A 98 -19.22 -12.41 -5.84
C ASN A 98 -17.75 -12.55 -5.38
N PRO A 99 -17.23 -13.78 -5.16
CA PRO A 99 -15.85 -13.98 -4.74
C PRO A 99 -14.82 -13.48 -5.76
N ALA A 100 -15.16 -13.45 -7.06
CA ALA A 100 -14.24 -12.98 -8.09
C ALA A 100 -13.87 -11.51 -7.93
N ILE A 101 -14.76 -10.66 -7.40
CA ILE A 101 -14.45 -9.24 -7.16
C ILE A 101 -13.43 -9.06 -6.04
N TRP A 102 -13.43 -9.94 -5.03
CA TRP A 102 -12.46 -9.94 -3.94
C TRP A 102 -11.08 -10.40 -4.42
N LEU A 103 -11.06 -11.40 -5.31
CA LEU A 103 -9.82 -11.82 -5.98
C LEU A 103 -9.28 -10.73 -6.87
N LEU A 104 -10.11 -10.09 -7.69
CA LEU A 104 -9.72 -8.97 -8.55
C LEU A 104 -9.10 -7.82 -7.73
N LYS A 105 -9.71 -7.45 -6.60
CA LYS A 105 -9.15 -6.44 -5.71
C LYS A 105 -7.75 -6.81 -5.22
N ARG A 106 -7.55 -8.09 -4.87
CA ARG A 106 -6.26 -8.59 -4.41
C ARG A 106 -5.20 -8.54 -5.50
N GLU A 107 -5.53 -8.99 -6.70
CA GLU A 107 -4.62 -8.95 -7.85
C GLU A 107 -4.30 -7.52 -8.26
N LEU A 108 -5.28 -6.61 -8.27
CA LEU A 108 -5.06 -5.19 -8.52
C LEU A 108 -4.05 -4.59 -7.51
N GLN A 109 -4.19 -4.90 -6.23
CA GLN A 109 -3.23 -4.44 -5.22
C GLN A 109 -1.82 -5.00 -5.46
N GLU A 110 -1.69 -6.27 -5.90
CA GLU A 110 -0.39 -6.85 -6.24
C GLU A 110 0.25 -6.15 -7.46
N VAL A 111 -0.54 -5.82 -8.48
CA VAL A 111 -0.08 -5.05 -9.66
C VAL A 111 0.40 -3.66 -9.24
N HIS A 112 -0.34 -2.96 -8.38
CA HIS A 112 0.08 -1.65 -7.86
C HIS A 112 1.43 -1.70 -7.14
N GLU A 113 1.69 -2.78 -6.37
CA GLU A 113 2.99 -2.98 -5.72
C GLU A 113 4.11 -3.16 -6.77
N PHE A 114 3.87 -3.94 -7.83
CA PHE A 114 4.85 -4.14 -8.90
C PHE A 114 5.13 -2.86 -9.68
N GLU A 115 4.11 -2.06 -9.97
CA GLU A 115 4.26 -0.76 -10.63
C GLU A 115 5.03 0.23 -9.76
N ALA A 116 4.73 0.29 -8.47
CA ALA A 116 5.44 1.16 -7.54
C ALA A 116 6.91 0.76 -7.42
N ASP A 117 7.22 -0.55 -7.28
CA ASP A 117 8.58 -1.07 -7.23
C ASP A 117 9.36 -0.75 -8.52
N ASN A 118 8.74 -0.98 -9.68
CA ASN A 118 9.35 -0.64 -10.96
C ASN A 118 9.59 0.87 -11.09
N GLY A 119 8.67 1.69 -10.57
CA GLY A 119 8.82 3.14 -10.50
C GLY A 119 10.04 3.56 -9.67
N VAL A 120 10.26 2.90 -8.53
CA VAL A 120 11.44 3.14 -7.67
C VAL A 120 12.73 2.75 -8.41
N LEU A 121 12.80 1.56 -9.02
CA LEU A 121 13.98 1.10 -9.76
C LEU A 121 14.32 2.03 -10.94
N ASN A 122 13.31 2.60 -11.59
CA ASN A 122 13.52 3.55 -12.70
C ASN A 122 14.11 4.90 -12.26
N THR A 123 14.16 5.20 -10.96
CA THR A 123 14.86 6.40 -10.46
C THR A 123 16.37 6.21 -10.33
N GLY A 124 16.90 5.01 -10.62
CA GLY A 124 18.32 4.70 -10.52
C GLY A 124 18.78 4.23 -9.15
N ILE A 125 17.85 3.93 -8.23
CA ILE A 125 18.20 3.30 -6.96
C ILE A 125 18.78 1.90 -7.21
N ASP A 126 19.82 1.55 -6.46
CA ASP A 126 20.38 0.19 -6.45
C ASP A 126 19.30 -0.84 -6.07
N ALA A 127 19.06 -1.79 -7.00
CA ALA A 127 18.01 -2.78 -6.86
C ALA A 127 18.23 -3.68 -5.63
N THR A 128 19.49 -4.08 -5.36
CA THR A 128 19.86 -4.94 -4.24
C THR A 128 19.58 -4.24 -2.92
N ARG A 129 19.98 -2.98 -2.82
CA ARG A 129 19.73 -2.15 -1.62
C ARG A 129 18.23 -1.98 -1.36
N TYR A 130 17.44 -1.76 -2.42
CA TYR A 130 15.99 -1.61 -2.32
C TYR A 130 15.32 -2.93 -1.90
N GLN A 131 15.72 -4.07 -2.50
CA GLN A 131 15.21 -5.38 -2.12
C GLN A 131 15.51 -5.73 -0.66
N LEU A 132 16.74 -5.45 -0.18
CA LEU A 132 17.11 -5.63 1.23
C LEU A 132 16.26 -4.76 2.17
N LEU A 133 15.92 -3.54 1.77
CA LEU A 133 15.01 -2.67 2.53
C LEU A 133 13.63 -3.30 2.67
N LEU A 134 13.06 -3.85 1.58
CA LEU A 134 11.76 -4.53 1.62
C LEU A 134 11.79 -5.77 2.53
N VAL A 135 12.88 -6.56 2.47
CA VAL A 135 13.09 -7.72 3.35
C VAL A 135 13.16 -7.26 4.81
N LYS A 136 13.98 -6.25 5.11
CA LYS A 136 14.12 -5.69 6.47
C LYS A 136 12.78 -5.19 7.02
N LYS A 137 12.00 -4.48 6.21
CA LYS A 137 10.65 -4.01 6.58
C LYS A 137 9.73 -5.19 6.89
N ALA A 138 9.74 -6.23 6.06
CA ALA A 138 8.91 -7.43 6.28
C ALA A 138 9.30 -8.21 7.54
N VAL A 139 10.58 -8.26 7.89
CA VAL A 139 11.06 -8.89 9.13
C VAL A 139 10.72 -8.04 10.35
N GLY A 140 10.89 -6.72 10.28
CA GLY A 140 10.56 -5.80 11.38
C GLY A 140 9.09 -5.85 11.77
N THR A 141 8.17 -6.02 10.82
CA THR A 141 6.74 -6.17 11.10
C THR A 141 6.37 -7.53 11.72
N ARG A 142 7.26 -8.54 11.65
CA ARG A 142 7.02 -9.88 12.22
C ARG A 142 6.97 -9.92 13.73
N LEU A 143 7.69 -9.07 14.41
CA LEU A 143 7.71 -9.04 15.88
C LEU A 143 6.34 -8.71 16.48
N TYR A 144 5.39 -8.22 15.66
CA TYR A 144 4.07 -7.77 16.10
C TYR A 144 2.88 -8.55 15.52
N SER A 145 3.06 -9.57 14.66
CA SER A 145 1.94 -10.27 14.03
C SER A 145 2.18 -11.78 13.83
N MET A 146 1.29 -12.58 14.38
CA MET A 146 1.28 -14.06 14.19
C MET A 146 0.67 -14.51 12.83
N ALA A 147 0.21 -13.59 11.96
CA ALA A 147 -0.50 -13.89 10.70
C ALA A 147 0.43 -13.94 9.45
N ASN A 148 1.62 -14.51 9.55
CA ASN A 148 2.77 -14.18 8.70
C ASN A 148 2.97 -15.00 7.42
N GLY A 149 2.24 -16.08 7.18
CA GLY A 149 2.45 -16.93 5.99
C GLY A 149 2.17 -16.22 4.67
N PHE A 150 1.15 -15.35 4.62
CA PHE A 150 0.72 -14.64 3.40
C PHE A 150 1.66 -13.49 2.99
N ASN A 151 2.31 -12.84 3.94
CA ASN A 151 3.23 -11.73 3.63
C ASN A 151 4.50 -12.18 2.91
N HIS A 152 4.98 -13.42 3.17
CA HIS A 152 6.13 -13.98 2.47
C HIS A 152 5.89 -14.21 0.99
N SER A 153 4.73 -14.73 0.64
CA SER A 153 4.35 -14.97 -0.75
C SER A 153 4.34 -13.67 -1.56
N LYS A 154 3.77 -12.59 -1.01
CA LYS A 154 3.74 -11.28 -1.66
C LYS A 154 5.12 -10.67 -1.82
N LEU A 155 5.96 -10.70 -0.78
CA LEU A 155 7.33 -10.20 -0.86
C LEU A 155 8.15 -10.98 -1.89
N LYS A 156 8.05 -12.31 -1.90
CA LYS A 156 8.73 -13.16 -2.90
C LYS A 156 8.29 -12.79 -4.31
N LYS A 157 6.99 -12.61 -4.56
CA LYS A 157 6.47 -12.18 -5.88
C LYS A 157 7.06 -10.83 -6.30
N ARG A 158 7.10 -9.83 -5.41
CA ARG A 158 7.69 -8.50 -5.69
C ARG A 158 9.16 -8.62 -6.09
N ILE A 159 9.98 -9.33 -5.29
CA ILE A 159 11.41 -9.53 -5.59
C ILE A 159 11.59 -10.26 -6.94
N THR A 160 10.81 -11.32 -7.18
CA THR A 160 10.88 -12.06 -8.45
C THR A 160 10.52 -11.18 -9.65
N MET A 161 9.52 -10.29 -9.51
CA MET A 161 9.13 -9.37 -10.57
C MET A 161 10.18 -8.31 -10.86
N MET A 162 10.90 -7.83 -9.84
CA MET A 162 12.03 -6.90 -10.02
C MET A 162 13.21 -7.52 -10.77
N LEU A 163 13.38 -8.86 -10.68
CA LEU A 163 14.44 -9.58 -11.33
C LEU A 163 14.10 -10.00 -12.78
N LYS A 164 12.82 -9.94 -13.16
CA LYS A 164 12.41 -10.24 -14.53
C LYS A 164 12.87 -9.15 -15.50
N GLU A 165 13.48 -9.58 -16.60
CA GLU A 165 13.73 -8.69 -17.73
C GLU A 165 12.41 -8.12 -18.28
N ARG A 166 12.46 -6.85 -18.68
CA ARG A 166 11.28 -6.22 -19.30
C ARG A 166 10.96 -6.91 -20.60
N THR A 167 9.78 -7.51 -20.70
CA THR A 167 9.25 -7.94 -21.97
C THR A 167 9.06 -6.71 -22.87
N ASN A 168 9.58 -6.77 -24.10
CA ASN A 168 9.36 -5.72 -25.08
C ASN A 168 7.85 -5.45 -25.21
N ARG A 169 7.46 -4.19 -25.06
CA ARG A 169 6.11 -3.77 -25.42
C ARG A 169 6.01 -3.81 -26.93
N TRP A 170 5.06 -4.58 -27.40
CA TRP A 170 4.61 -4.55 -28.78
C TRP A 170 4.01 -3.18 -29.11
#